data_4ff73bb8384ee8b5c78be5426367f455
#
_entry.id   4ff73bb8384ee8b5c78be5426367f455
#
_cell.length_a   1.000
_cell.length_b   1.000
_cell.length_c   1.000
_cell.angle_alpha   90.00
_cell.angle_beta   90.00
_cell.angle_gamma   90.00
#
_symmetry.space_group_name_H-M   'P 1'
#
loop_
_entity.id
_entity.type
_entity.pdbx_description
1 polymer ?
#
loop_
_entity_poly.entity_id
_entity_poly.type
_entity_poly.pdbx_seq_one_letter_code
_entity_poly.pdbx_strand_id
1 'polypeptide(L)'
;MPETPAPTLRDALRDRFRAAFGERLHRLILYGSHARGDATEESDVDVLVVLNGETDRSDTEQAHEVVHDLREEYGEHVSPLVTSCERFDTYNQPLYRNVREEGKLLVPRDAPEASLALRHHAYPPDISPRGMKQATEDALNRAQNNLDAAHRDFEAGDYNRAISGSYYAMLYAARAALNEAGKAPKSHEGVQHQLRETYVENGPLDAYYHSLLSQAEGDRLDADYELSPSFTAEKAEQWLHRAEDFVDTIEAILLDSSS
;
A
#
# COMPACT_ATOMS: atom_id res chain seq x y z
N MET A 1 -39.73 -26.31 4.36
CA MET A 1 -38.99 -25.35 3.54
C MET A 1 -37.55 -25.39 4.00
N PRO A 2 -36.54 -25.65 3.18
CA PRO A 2 -35.15 -25.50 3.63
C PRO A 2 -34.92 -24.00 3.91
N GLU A 3 -34.46 -23.68 5.12
CA GLU A 3 -34.06 -22.33 5.47
C GLU A 3 -32.87 -21.93 4.58
N THR A 4 -33.01 -20.78 3.91
CA THR A 4 -31.89 -20.19 3.18
C THR A 4 -30.79 -19.88 4.20
N PRO A 5 -29.56 -20.35 4.01
CA PRO A 5 -28.48 -20.01 4.95
C PRO A 5 -28.29 -18.51 5.04
N ALA A 6 -28.01 -18.00 6.25
CA ALA A 6 -27.76 -16.59 6.45
C ALA A 6 -26.64 -16.11 5.51
N PRO A 7 -26.75 -14.89 4.94
CA PRO A 7 -25.72 -14.36 4.05
C PRO A 7 -24.39 -14.25 4.78
N THR A 8 -23.31 -14.62 4.09
CA THR A 8 -21.96 -14.47 4.64
C THR A 8 -21.55 -12.99 4.58
N LEU A 9 -20.55 -12.57 5.39
CA LEU A 9 -19.97 -11.23 5.29
C LEU A 9 -19.56 -10.88 3.85
N ARG A 10 -19.01 -11.85 3.11
CA ARG A 10 -18.63 -11.66 1.69
C ARG A 10 -19.84 -11.37 0.79
N ASP A 11 -20.96 -12.02 1.04
CA ASP A 11 -22.19 -11.76 0.30
C ASP A 11 -22.74 -10.38 0.64
N ALA A 12 -22.73 -10.00 1.92
CA ALA A 12 -23.17 -8.69 2.38
C ALA A 12 -22.28 -7.56 1.81
N LEU A 13 -20.96 -7.70 1.84
CA LEU A 13 -20.03 -6.75 1.21
C LEU A 13 -20.37 -6.55 -0.27
N ARG A 14 -20.47 -7.64 -1.02
CA ARG A 14 -20.80 -7.56 -2.44
C ARG A 14 -22.10 -6.82 -2.70
N ASP A 15 -23.17 -7.20 -1.99
CA ASP A 15 -24.52 -6.68 -2.27
C ASP A 15 -24.63 -5.22 -1.84
N ARG A 16 -24.04 -4.82 -0.70
CA ARG A 16 -24.05 -3.42 -0.23
C ARG A 16 -23.19 -2.50 -1.08
N PHE A 17 -21.99 -2.89 -1.48
CA PHE A 17 -21.16 -2.09 -2.37
C PHE A 17 -21.77 -1.96 -3.77
N ARG A 18 -22.45 -3.00 -4.27
CA ARG A 18 -23.22 -2.89 -5.51
C ARG A 18 -24.40 -1.93 -5.39
N ALA A 19 -25.12 -1.95 -4.27
CA ALA A 19 -26.22 -1.03 -4.03
C ALA A 19 -25.73 0.42 -3.91
N ALA A 20 -24.61 0.65 -3.25
CA ALA A 20 -24.05 1.98 -3.04
C ALA A 20 -23.47 2.60 -4.33
N PHE A 21 -22.65 1.86 -5.08
CA PHE A 21 -21.89 2.40 -6.21
C PHE A 21 -22.50 2.05 -7.59
N GLY A 22 -23.43 1.09 -7.65
CA GLY A 22 -24.12 0.73 -8.89
C GLY A 22 -23.16 0.39 -10.04
N GLU A 23 -23.36 1.01 -11.20
CA GLU A 23 -22.54 0.81 -12.40
C GLU A 23 -21.12 1.40 -12.28
N ARG A 24 -20.89 2.27 -11.30
CA ARG A 24 -19.54 2.76 -11.02
C ARG A 24 -18.65 1.69 -10.36
N LEU A 25 -19.22 0.69 -9.67
CA LEU A 25 -18.44 -0.38 -9.07
C LEU A 25 -17.87 -1.31 -10.15
N HIS A 26 -16.59 -1.17 -10.43
CA HIS A 26 -15.89 -2.00 -11.40
C HIS A 26 -15.43 -3.33 -10.80
N ARG A 27 -14.76 -3.26 -9.64
CA ARG A 27 -14.31 -4.44 -8.88
C ARG A 27 -14.45 -4.18 -7.38
N LEU A 28 -14.72 -5.25 -6.64
CA LEU A 28 -14.58 -5.30 -5.19
C LEU A 28 -13.65 -6.47 -4.87
N ILE A 29 -12.52 -6.21 -4.23
CA ILE A 29 -11.46 -7.18 -4.04
C ILE A 29 -11.13 -7.28 -2.55
N LEU A 30 -11.25 -8.48 -1.98
CA LEU A 30 -10.76 -8.80 -0.64
C LEU A 30 -9.25 -8.99 -0.74
N TYR A 31 -8.48 -8.35 0.13
CA TYR A 31 -7.02 -8.51 0.17
C TYR A 31 -6.51 -8.67 1.61
N GLY A 32 -5.22 -8.63 1.84
CA GLY A 32 -4.62 -8.76 3.17
C GLY A 32 -4.73 -10.18 3.76
N SER A 33 -4.74 -10.26 5.09
CA SER A 33 -4.72 -11.53 5.83
C SER A 33 -5.93 -12.43 5.53
N HIS A 34 -7.13 -11.85 5.41
CA HIS A 34 -8.34 -12.60 5.08
C HIS A 34 -8.33 -13.19 3.65
N ALA A 35 -7.61 -12.57 2.73
CA ALA A 35 -7.44 -13.13 1.38
C ALA A 35 -6.41 -14.26 1.37
N ARG A 36 -5.33 -14.13 2.11
CA ARG A 36 -4.28 -15.16 2.22
C ARG A 36 -4.70 -16.35 3.07
N GLY A 37 -5.62 -16.16 4.03
CA GLY A 37 -6.08 -17.20 4.97
C GLY A 37 -5.23 -17.29 6.24
N ASP A 38 -4.47 -16.25 6.56
CA ASP A 38 -3.66 -16.09 7.78
C ASP A 38 -4.24 -15.06 8.76
N ALA A 39 -5.53 -14.71 8.60
CA ALA A 39 -6.25 -13.80 9.48
C ALA A 39 -6.38 -14.37 10.90
N THR A 40 -6.27 -13.51 11.89
CA THR A 40 -6.56 -13.77 13.32
C THR A 40 -7.87 -13.10 13.71
N GLU A 41 -8.35 -13.32 14.95
CA GLU A 41 -9.56 -12.67 15.47
C GLU A 41 -9.44 -11.14 15.57
N GLU A 42 -8.22 -10.61 15.56
CA GLU A 42 -7.93 -9.16 15.61
C GLU A 42 -7.67 -8.56 14.21
N SER A 43 -7.71 -9.37 13.15
CA SER A 43 -7.40 -8.92 11.79
C SER A 43 -8.59 -8.22 11.15
N ASP A 44 -8.36 -7.02 10.63
CA ASP A 44 -9.34 -6.31 9.81
C ASP A 44 -9.59 -7.02 8.47
N VAL A 45 -10.79 -6.86 7.95
CA VAL A 45 -11.19 -7.33 6.63
C VAL A 45 -10.90 -6.25 5.61
N ASP A 46 -9.77 -6.34 4.92
CA ASP A 46 -9.35 -5.35 3.94
C ASP A 46 -10.06 -5.52 2.59
N VAL A 47 -10.73 -4.48 2.09
CA VAL A 47 -11.41 -4.49 0.78
C VAL A 47 -10.97 -3.33 -0.08
N LEU A 48 -10.61 -3.61 -1.34
CA LEU A 48 -10.35 -2.60 -2.35
C LEU A 48 -11.58 -2.40 -3.23
N VAL A 49 -12.08 -1.16 -3.23
CA VAL A 49 -13.23 -0.71 -4.03
C VAL A 49 -12.68 -0.02 -5.27
N VAL A 50 -12.78 -0.66 -6.43
CA VAL A 50 -12.32 -0.12 -7.70
C VAL A 50 -13.51 0.45 -8.47
N LEU A 51 -13.48 1.74 -8.75
CA LEU A 51 -14.57 2.46 -9.42
C LEU A 51 -14.21 2.86 -10.85
N ASN A 52 -15.21 2.90 -11.71
CA ASN A 52 -15.11 3.51 -13.02
C ASN A 52 -15.10 5.04 -12.89
N GLY A 53 -14.22 5.71 -13.66
CA GLY A 53 -14.05 7.16 -13.63
C GLY A 53 -13.13 7.62 -12.50
N GLU A 54 -13.05 8.93 -12.31
CA GLU A 54 -12.29 9.55 -11.23
C GLU A 54 -12.95 9.29 -9.88
N THR A 55 -12.13 9.21 -8.84
CA THR A 55 -12.58 9.01 -7.46
C THR A 55 -12.25 10.25 -6.63
N ASP A 56 -13.14 10.57 -5.71
CA ASP A 56 -13.01 11.71 -4.82
C ASP A 56 -13.28 11.33 -3.34
N ARG A 57 -13.26 12.34 -2.48
CA ARG A 57 -13.51 12.15 -1.05
C ARG A 57 -14.91 11.59 -0.76
N SER A 58 -15.91 11.97 -1.54
CA SER A 58 -17.29 11.49 -1.32
C SER A 58 -17.42 9.99 -1.56
N ASP A 59 -16.66 9.44 -2.50
CA ASP A 59 -16.62 8.00 -2.74
C ASP A 59 -16.03 7.24 -1.54
N THR A 60 -14.98 7.83 -0.91
CA THR A 60 -14.38 7.26 0.29
C THR A 60 -15.34 7.30 1.48
N GLU A 61 -16.01 8.45 1.71
CA GLU A 61 -17.03 8.60 2.75
C GLU A 61 -18.17 7.60 2.55
N GLN A 62 -18.66 7.44 1.33
CA GLN A 62 -19.70 6.47 0.99
C GLN A 62 -19.27 5.02 1.25
N ALA A 63 -18.01 4.67 0.93
CA ALA A 63 -17.48 3.34 1.21
C ALA A 63 -17.44 3.04 2.71
N HIS A 64 -17.04 4.02 3.53
CA HIS A 64 -17.05 3.91 5.00
C HIS A 64 -18.47 3.78 5.56
N GLU A 65 -19.45 4.50 5.01
CA GLU A 65 -20.87 4.33 5.40
C GLU A 65 -21.37 2.90 5.12
N VAL A 66 -21.01 2.33 3.99
CA VAL A 66 -21.38 0.94 3.63
C VAL A 66 -20.87 -0.07 4.65
N VAL A 67 -19.67 0.11 5.18
CA VAL A 67 -19.05 -0.87 6.10
C VAL A 67 -19.40 -0.62 7.57
N HIS A 68 -19.87 0.57 7.90
CA HIS A 68 -20.23 0.91 9.29
C HIS A 68 -21.24 -0.07 9.89
N ASP A 69 -22.31 -0.36 9.17
CA ASP A 69 -23.38 -1.26 9.63
C ASP A 69 -22.94 -2.74 9.67
N LEU A 70 -21.93 -3.12 8.88
CA LEU A 70 -21.42 -4.49 8.81
C LEU A 70 -20.71 -4.91 10.09
N ARG A 71 -20.07 -3.98 10.79
CA ARG A 71 -19.42 -4.26 12.07
C ARG A 71 -20.42 -4.69 13.13
N GLU A 72 -21.59 -4.04 13.19
CA GLU A 72 -22.64 -4.40 14.16
C GLU A 72 -23.27 -5.76 13.84
N GLU A 73 -23.39 -6.08 12.54
CA GLU A 73 -24.09 -7.27 12.07
C GLU A 73 -23.21 -8.53 12.10
N TYR A 74 -21.91 -8.39 11.75
CA TYR A 74 -20.99 -9.53 11.57
C TYR A 74 -19.88 -9.60 12.63
N GLY A 75 -19.69 -8.56 13.45
CA GLY A 75 -18.62 -8.49 14.45
C GLY A 75 -17.24 -8.23 13.89
N GLU A 76 -17.11 -8.07 12.57
CA GLU A 76 -15.85 -7.88 11.86
C GLU A 76 -15.60 -6.41 11.53
N HIS A 77 -14.37 -5.96 11.72
CA HIS A 77 -13.95 -4.63 11.26
C HIS A 77 -13.57 -4.70 9.78
N VAL A 78 -14.23 -3.87 8.95
CA VAL A 78 -13.96 -3.81 7.51
C VAL A 78 -13.28 -2.50 7.17
N SER A 79 -12.12 -2.57 6.51
CA SER A 79 -11.33 -1.42 6.07
C SER A 79 -11.44 -1.24 4.54
N PRO A 80 -12.31 -0.33 4.05
CA PRO A 80 -12.45 -0.08 2.62
C PRO A 80 -11.40 0.90 2.13
N LEU A 81 -10.74 0.59 1.02
CA LEU A 81 -9.89 1.50 0.28
C LEU A 81 -10.49 1.75 -1.10
N VAL A 82 -10.70 3.01 -1.48
CA VAL A 82 -11.31 3.38 -2.76
C VAL A 82 -10.24 3.84 -3.75
N THR A 83 -10.35 3.38 -4.99
CA THR A 83 -9.47 3.79 -6.09
C THR A 83 -10.18 3.76 -7.43
N SER A 84 -9.66 4.50 -8.41
CA SER A 84 -10.16 4.42 -9.78
C SER A 84 -9.60 3.20 -10.52
N CYS A 85 -10.33 2.73 -11.54
CA CYS A 85 -9.88 1.65 -12.42
C CYS A 85 -8.53 1.99 -13.09
N GLU A 86 -8.37 3.21 -13.56
CA GLU A 86 -7.13 3.68 -14.17
C GLU A 86 -5.95 3.59 -13.20
N ARG A 87 -6.11 4.10 -11.97
CA ARG A 87 -5.05 4.04 -10.95
C ARG A 87 -4.73 2.60 -10.57
N PHE A 88 -5.73 1.75 -10.37
CA PHE A 88 -5.51 0.35 -10.02
C PHE A 88 -4.79 -0.42 -11.13
N ASP A 89 -5.12 -0.18 -12.41
CA ASP A 89 -4.53 -0.93 -13.52
C ASP A 89 -3.16 -0.38 -13.95
N THR A 90 -2.90 0.93 -13.81
CA THR A 90 -1.66 1.58 -14.29
C THR A 90 -0.62 1.79 -13.20
N TYR A 91 -1.03 2.08 -11.97
CA TYR A 91 -0.09 2.35 -10.90
C TYR A 91 0.51 1.07 -10.34
N ASN A 92 1.83 1.02 -10.29
CA ASN A 92 2.56 -0.12 -9.77
C ASN A 92 2.91 0.06 -8.27
N GLN A 93 1.97 0.63 -7.49
CA GLN A 93 2.13 0.72 -6.04
C GLN A 93 2.15 -0.68 -5.42
N PRO A 94 2.94 -0.92 -4.35
CA PRO A 94 3.04 -2.21 -3.70
C PRO A 94 1.68 -2.79 -3.31
N LEU A 95 0.78 -1.95 -2.79
CA LEU A 95 -0.58 -2.34 -2.45
C LEU A 95 -1.32 -2.92 -3.65
N TYR A 96 -1.39 -2.18 -4.77
CA TYR A 96 -2.11 -2.64 -5.95
C TYR A 96 -1.50 -3.89 -6.58
N ARG A 97 -0.18 -4.03 -6.49
CA ARG A 97 0.49 -5.25 -6.92
C ARG A 97 0.09 -6.43 -6.03
N ASN A 98 0.17 -6.28 -4.70
CA ASN A 98 -0.23 -7.32 -3.76
C ASN A 98 -1.70 -7.69 -3.94
N VAL A 99 -2.59 -6.69 -4.10
CA VAL A 99 -4.01 -6.94 -4.37
C VAL A 99 -4.23 -7.68 -5.69
N ARG A 100 -3.43 -7.38 -6.73
CA ARG A 100 -3.50 -8.11 -8.01
C ARG A 100 -2.99 -9.54 -7.91
N GLU A 101 -2.00 -9.80 -7.04
CA GLU A 101 -1.38 -11.12 -6.86
C GLU A 101 -2.17 -12.03 -5.90
N GLU A 102 -2.68 -11.48 -4.80
CA GLU A 102 -3.23 -12.23 -3.67
C GLU A 102 -4.73 -11.98 -3.44
N GLY A 103 -5.28 -10.92 -4.05
CA GLY A 103 -6.66 -10.48 -3.82
C GLY A 103 -7.69 -11.47 -4.34
N LYS A 104 -8.80 -11.60 -3.62
CA LYS A 104 -9.96 -12.41 -4.01
C LYS A 104 -11.09 -11.52 -4.50
N LEU A 105 -11.50 -11.69 -5.73
CA LEU A 105 -12.55 -10.89 -6.35
C LEU A 105 -13.92 -11.22 -5.72
N LEU A 106 -14.60 -10.22 -5.20
CA LEU A 106 -15.98 -10.32 -4.71
C LEU A 106 -16.98 -9.88 -5.77
N VAL A 107 -16.61 -8.93 -6.64
CA VAL A 107 -17.40 -8.41 -7.77
C VAL A 107 -16.47 -8.24 -8.98
N PRO A 108 -16.86 -8.71 -10.17
CA PRO A 108 -18.13 -9.36 -10.55
C PRO A 108 -18.24 -10.81 -10.05
N ARG A 109 -19.45 -11.25 -9.71
CA ARG A 109 -19.74 -12.60 -9.19
C ARG A 109 -19.50 -13.71 -10.22
N ASP A 110 -19.68 -13.41 -11.49
CA ASP A 110 -19.74 -14.39 -12.58
C ASP A 110 -18.44 -14.53 -13.38
N ALA A 111 -17.36 -13.86 -12.94
CA ALA A 111 -16.04 -14.12 -13.50
C ALA A 111 -15.52 -15.46 -12.97
N PRO A 112 -15.14 -16.45 -13.83
CA PRO A 112 -14.52 -17.68 -13.37
C PRO A 112 -13.26 -17.33 -12.57
N GLU A 113 -13.01 -18.06 -11.47
CA GLU A 113 -11.85 -17.86 -10.58
C GLU A 113 -10.50 -17.81 -11.35
N ALA A 114 -10.45 -18.47 -12.51
CA ALA A 114 -9.31 -18.42 -13.43
C ALA A 114 -9.09 -17.07 -14.14
N SER A 115 -10.07 -16.14 -14.09
CA SER A 115 -9.94 -14.81 -14.71
C SER A 115 -9.24 -13.80 -13.82
N LEU A 116 -8.92 -14.16 -12.59
CA LEU A 116 -8.07 -13.38 -11.67
C LEU A 116 -6.57 -13.50 -11.94
N ALA A 117 -6.18 -14.32 -12.91
CA ALA A 117 -4.91 -14.12 -13.59
C ALA A 117 -5.00 -12.80 -14.38
N LEU A 118 -5.15 -11.70 -13.64
CA LEU A 118 -4.79 -10.37 -14.10
C LEU A 118 -3.41 -10.57 -14.69
N ARG A 119 -3.36 -10.47 -16.02
CA ARG A 119 -2.17 -10.70 -16.82
C ARG A 119 -0.97 -10.25 -16.02
N HIS A 120 -0.25 -11.24 -15.49
CA HIS A 120 1.10 -11.05 -15.09
C HIS A 120 1.77 -10.27 -16.24
N HIS A 121 1.98 -8.99 -16.07
CA HIS A 121 3.23 -8.49 -16.54
C HIS A 121 4.22 -9.22 -15.64
N ALA A 122 4.57 -10.40 -16.10
CA ALA A 122 5.59 -11.21 -15.51
C ALA A 122 6.79 -10.29 -15.30
N TYR A 123 7.07 -10.00 -14.05
CA TYR A 123 8.43 -9.73 -13.66
C TYR A 123 9.16 -11.02 -14.02
N PRO A 124 10.05 -11.01 -15.02
CA PRO A 124 10.72 -12.24 -15.41
C PRO A 124 11.44 -12.80 -14.19
N PRO A 125 11.38 -14.12 -13.95
CA PRO A 125 12.16 -14.78 -12.92
C PRO A 125 13.62 -14.92 -13.32
N ASP A 126 14.17 -13.93 -13.98
CA ASP A 126 15.60 -13.90 -14.32
C ASP A 126 16.28 -12.85 -13.48
N ILE A 127 16.70 -13.29 -12.28
CA ILE A 127 17.59 -12.55 -11.40
C ILE A 127 19.01 -12.65 -12.02
N SER A 128 19.15 -12.09 -13.22
CA SER A 128 20.48 -11.75 -13.73
C SER A 128 20.97 -10.49 -13.00
N PRO A 129 22.26 -10.29 -12.82
CA PRO A 129 22.80 -9.06 -12.22
C PRO A 129 22.25 -7.79 -12.88
N ARG A 130 21.87 -7.86 -14.15
CA ARG A 130 21.23 -6.77 -14.91
C ARG A 130 19.80 -6.49 -14.43
N GLY A 131 19.02 -7.52 -14.09
CA GLY A 131 17.64 -7.36 -13.58
C GLY A 131 17.60 -6.83 -12.15
N MET A 132 18.57 -7.18 -11.33
CA MET A 132 18.72 -6.60 -9.98
C MET A 132 19.06 -5.12 -10.04
N LYS A 133 20.01 -4.74 -10.90
CA LYS A 133 20.34 -3.33 -11.11
C LYS A 133 19.14 -2.52 -11.61
N GLN A 134 18.38 -3.05 -12.54
CA GLN A 134 17.16 -2.39 -13.01
C GLN A 134 16.12 -2.24 -11.88
N ALA A 135 15.90 -3.26 -11.04
CA ALA A 135 14.99 -3.19 -9.92
C ALA A 135 15.44 -2.18 -8.85
N THR A 136 16.75 -2.03 -8.65
CA THR A 136 17.33 -1.02 -7.78
C THR A 136 17.08 0.39 -8.34
N GLU A 137 17.37 0.60 -9.62
CA GLU A 137 17.14 1.88 -10.31
C GLU A 137 15.65 2.26 -10.31
N ASP A 138 14.75 1.31 -10.59
CA ASP A 138 13.30 1.52 -10.54
C ASP A 138 12.81 1.89 -9.13
N ALA A 139 13.39 1.29 -8.09
CA ALA A 139 13.03 1.60 -6.71
C ALA A 139 13.54 3.00 -6.30
N LEU A 140 14.76 3.39 -6.68
CA LEU A 140 15.27 4.74 -6.45
C LEU A 140 14.44 5.80 -7.18
N ASN A 141 14.09 5.56 -8.45
CA ASN A 141 13.23 6.47 -9.20
C ASN A 141 11.86 6.66 -8.50
N ARG A 142 11.33 5.59 -7.89
CA ARG A 142 10.08 5.70 -7.11
C ARG A 142 10.28 6.46 -5.81
N ALA A 143 11.41 6.27 -5.12
CA ALA A 143 11.74 7.04 -3.94
C ALA A 143 11.75 8.54 -4.27
N GLN A 144 12.45 8.93 -5.33
CA GLN A 144 12.53 10.31 -5.77
C GLN A 144 11.16 10.88 -6.20
N ASN A 145 10.37 10.12 -6.97
CA ASN A 145 9.03 10.55 -7.38
C ASN A 145 8.08 10.77 -6.18
N ASN A 146 8.18 9.95 -5.13
CA ASN A 146 7.40 10.14 -3.91
C ASN A 146 7.87 11.36 -3.13
N LEU A 147 9.18 11.61 -3.08
CA LEU A 147 9.75 12.78 -2.43
C LEU A 147 9.30 14.07 -3.13
N ASP A 148 9.37 14.11 -4.47
CA ASP A 148 8.90 15.25 -5.28
C ASP A 148 7.38 15.47 -5.12
N ALA A 149 6.60 14.41 -4.98
CA ALA A 149 5.17 14.50 -4.71
C ALA A 149 4.92 15.06 -3.31
N ALA A 150 5.65 14.60 -2.30
CA ALA A 150 5.53 15.08 -0.93
C ALA A 150 5.85 16.58 -0.82
N HIS A 151 6.85 17.07 -1.57
CA HIS A 151 7.13 18.51 -1.65
C HIS A 151 5.97 19.31 -2.24
N ARG A 152 5.39 18.83 -3.36
CA ARG A 152 4.23 19.50 -3.96
C ARG A 152 3.03 19.52 -3.03
N ASP A 153 2.77 18.42 -2.32
CA ASP A 153 1.68 18.33 -1.36
C ASP A 153 1.90 19.27 -0.17
N PHE A 154 3.15 19.40 0.31
CA PHE A 154 3.53 20.36 1.34
C PHE A 154 3.31 21.80 0.89
N GLU A 155 3.76 22.16 -0.30
CA GLU A 155 3.56 23.49 -0.88
C GLU A 155 2.06 23.83 -1.09
N ALA A 156 1.25 22.81 -1.37
CA ALA A 156 -0.21 22.94 -1.47
C ALA A 156 -0.93 23.01 -0.11
N GLY A 157 -0.20 22.83 1.00
CA GLY A 157 -0.75 22.81 2.35
C GLY A 157 -1.40 21.48 2.75
N ASP A 158 -1.23 20.43 1.95
CA ASP A 158 -1.70 19.07 2.27
C ASP A 158 -0.63 18.31 3.05
N TYR A 159 -0.53 18.64 4.34
CA TYR A 159 0.52 18.12 5.22
C TYR A 159 0.39 16.60 5.47
N ASN A 160 -0.83 16.09 5.48
CA ASN A 160 -1.05 14.65 5.63
C ASN A 160 -0.46 13.87 4.45
N ARG A 161 -0.71 14.32 3.22
CA ARG A 161 -0.13 13.71 2.02
C ARG A 161 1.38 13.87 1.95
N ALA A 162 1.91 15.03 2.37
CA ALA A 162 3.34 15.25 2.43
C ALA A 162 4.03 14.24 3.37
N ILE A 163 3.44 13.93 4.53
CA ILE A 163 3.94 12.92 5.45
C ILE A 163 3.86 11.52 4.85
N SER A 164 2.73 11.16 4.26
CA SER A 164 2.57 9.86 3.59
C SER A 164 3.57 9.70 2.44
N GLY A 165 3.76 10.72 1.62
CA GLY A 165 4.75 10.73 0.53
C GLY A 165 6.18 10.57 1.03
N SER A 166 6.55 11.26 2.13
CA SER A 166 7.85 11.14 2.79
C SER A 166 8.13 9.71 3.25
N TYR A 167 7.15 9.05 3.88
CA TYR A 167 7.27 7.64 4.26
C TYR A 167 7.50 6.73 3.04
N TYR A 168 6.71 6.90 1.97
CA TYR A 168 6.89 6.06 0.78
C TYR A 168 8.22 6.31 0.08
N ALA A 169 8.75 7.53 0.09
CA ALA A 169 10.10 7.82 -0.40
C ALA A 169 11.15 6.98 0.35
N MET A 170 11.13 7.01 1.68
CA MET A 170 12.03 6.20 2.51
C MET A 170 11.85 4.70 2.29
N LEU A 171 10.61 4.22 2.20
CA LEU A 171 10.30 2.80 1.95
C LEU A 171 10.88 2.31 0.62
N TYR A 172 10.76 3.10 -0.45
CA TYR A 172 11.30 2.73 -1.75
C TYR A 172 12.83 2.82 -1.79
N ALA A 173 13.44 3.78 -1.10
CA ALA A 173 14.89 3.83 -0.93
C ALA A 173 15.41 2.58 -0.18
N ALA A 174 14.75 2.20 0.92
CA ALA A 174 15.08 0.95 1.63
C ALA A 174 14.95 -0.29 0.74
N ARG A 175 13.93 -0.35 -0.12
CA ARG A 175 13.78 -1.42 -1.12
C ARG A 175 14.88 -1.43 -2.16
N ALA A 176 15.34 -0.26 -2.60
CA ALA A 176 16.47 -0.16 -3.53
C ALA A 176 17.73 -0.78 -2.92
N ALA A 177 18.05 -0.45 -1.67
CA ALA A 177 19.15 -1.06 -0.95
C ALA A 177 19.00 -2.59 -0.85
N LEU A 178 17.82 -3.07 -0.50
CA LEU A 178 17.56 -4.51 -0.39
C LEU A 178 17.63 -5.23 -1.74
N ASN A 179 17.15 -4.62 -2.82
CA ASN A 179 17.28 -5.17 -4.18
C ASN A 179 18.76 -5.34 -4.56
N GLU A 180 19.61 -4.36 -4.23
CA GLU A 180 21.06 -4.45 -4.47
C GLU A 180 21.69 -5.60 -3.69
N ALA A 181 21.24 -5.85 -2.46
CA ALA A 181 21.63 -6.99 -1.64
C ALA A 181 20.97 -8.33 -2.07
N GLY A 182 20.24 -8.36 -3.18
CA GLY A 182 19.55 -9.57 -3.67
C GLY A 182 18.34 -9.98 -2.83
N LYS A 183 17.78 -9.06 -2.05
CA LYS A 183 16.60 -9.28 -1.19
C LYS A 183 15.40 -8.53 -1.75
N ALA A 184 14.23 -9.18 -1.81
CA ALA A 184 12.99 -8.59 -2.33
C ALA A 184 11.80 -8.83 -1.38
N PRO A 185 11.77 -8.17 -0.20
CA PRO A 185 10.68 -8.34 0.75
C PRO A 185 9.36 -7.83 0.19
N LYS A 186 8.29 -8.57 0.46
CA LYS A 186 6.95 -8.28 -0.08
C LYS A 186 6.12 -7.34 0.80
N SER A 187 6.35 -7.33 2.12
CA SER A 187 5.62 -6.51 3.09
C SER A 187 6.44 -5.33 3.60
N HIS A 188 5.80 -4.33 4.19
CA HIS A 188 6.45 -3.21 4.86
C HIS A 188 7.29 -3.68 6.05
N GLU A 189 6.72 -4.54 6.89
CA GLU A 189 7.43 -5.18 7.99
C GLU A 189 8.66 -5.97 7.51
N GLY A 190 8.51 -6.72 6.41
CA GLY A 190 9.61 -7.44 5.78
C GLY A 190 10.72 -6.52 5.28
N VAL A 191 10.39 -5.32 4.77
CA VAL A 191 11.39 -4.31 4.40
C VAL A 191 12.15 -3.83 5.63
N GLN A 192 11.45 -3.47 6.70
CA GLN A 192 12.10 -3.00 7.94
C GLN A 192 12.98 -4.07 8.56
N HIS A 193 12.47 -5.30 8.68
CA HIS A 193 13.23 -6.43 9.23
C HIS A 193 14.50 -6.70 8.44
N GLN A 194 14.40 -6.82 7.11
CA GLN A 194 15.55 -7.12 6.25
C GLN A 194 16.52 -5.93 6.13
N LEU A 195 16.03 -4.68 6.17
CA LEU A 195 16.89 -3.51 6.21
C LEU A 195 17.74 -3.50 7.48
N ARG A 196 17.12 -3.78 8.64
CA ARG A 196 17.82 -3.88 9.91
C ARG A 196 18.90 -4.95 9.87
N GLU A 197 18.53 -6.17 9.48
CA GLU A 197 19.45 -7.30 9.42
C GLU A 197 20.63 -7.04 8.47
N THR A 198 20.34 -6.48 7.28
CA THR A 198 21.35 -6.40 6.21
C THR A 198 22.22 -5.17 6.32
N TYR A 199 21.64 -4.01 6.62
CA TYR A 199 22.33 -2.73 6.53
C TYR A 199 22.63 -2.08 7.87
N VAL A 200 21.87 -2.42 8.94
CA VAL A 200 22.13 -1.88 10.29
C VAL A 200 23.03 -2.81 11.10
N GLU A 201 22.67 -4.09 11.21
CA GLU A 201 23.43 -5.04 12.02
C GLU A 201 24.71 -5.52 11.32
N ASN A 202 24.70 -5.63 10.01
CA ASN A 202 25.80 -6.17 9.21
C ASN A 202 26.28 -5.23 8.09
N GLY A 203 25.91 -3.96 8.11
CA GLY A 203 26.20 -3.00 7.04
C GLY A 203 26.50 -1.58 7.55
N PRO A 204 26.54 -0.61 6.64
CA PRO A 204 26.99 0.74 6.93
C PRO A 204 25.88 1.69 7.44
N LEU A 205 24.60 1.25 7.50
CA LEU A 205 23.48 2.12 7.85
C LEU A 205 23.37 2.27 9.37
N ASP A 206 23.31 3.53 9.85
CA ASP A 206 23.08 3.79 11.26
C ASP A 206 21.66 3.33 11.70
N ALA A 207 21.56 2.82 12.94
CA ALA A 207 20.31 2.36 13.53
C ALA A 207 19.23 3.45 13.61
N TYR A 208 19.63 4.72 13.58
CA TYR A 208 18.75 5.87 13.49
C TYR A 208 17.80 5.76 12.29
N TYR A 209 18.31 5.42 11.10
CA TYR A 209 17.49 5.33 9.87
C TYR A 209 16.42 4.22 9.92
N HIS A 210 16.75 3.09 10.55
CA HIS A 210 15.73 2.05 10.78
C HIS A 210 14.63 2.55 11.71
N SER A 211 14.99 3.23 12.80
CA SER A 211 14.03 3.81 13.74
C SER A 211 13.18 4.89 13.08
N LEU A 212 13.80 5.67 12.19
CA LEU A 212 13.12 6.72 11.41
C LEU A 212 12.04 6.14 10.51
N LEU A 213 12.35 5.06 9.76
CA LEU A 213 11.40 4.38 8.88
C LEU A 213 10.19 3.82 9.66
N SER A 214 10.44 3.25 10.85
CA SER A 214 9.38 2.74 11.72
C SER A 214 8.49 3.85 12.29
N GLN A 215 9.07 4.99 12.69
CA GLN A 215 8.31 6.16 13.15
C GLN A 215 7.46 6.76 12.02
N ALA A 216 8.02 6.84 10.82
CA ALA A 216 7.32 7.37 9.65
C ALA A 216 6.12 6.51 9.26
N GLU A 217 6.20 5.18 9.45
CA GLU A 217 5.05 4.29 9.21
C GLU A 217 3.91 4.61 10.18
N GLY A 218 4.19 4.85 11.46
CA GLY A 218 3.20 5.26 12.44
C GLY A 218 2.51 6.58 12.07
N ASP A 219 3.31 7.64 11.84
CA ASP A 219 2.76 8.96 11.44
C ASP A 219 2.00 8.91 10.10
N ARG A 220 2.42 8.06 9.16
CA ARG A 220 1.70 7.82 7.90
C ARG A 220 0.36 7.12 8.14
N LEU A 221 0.29 6.13 9.04
CA LEU A 221 -0.97 5.48 9.37
C LEU A 221 -1.95 6.50 9.97
N ASP A 222 -1.48 7.34 10.88
CA ASP A 222 -2.28 8.43 11.45
C ASP A 222 -2.73 9.42 10.35
N ALA A 223 -1.84 9.78 9.41
CA ALA A 223 -2.15 10.69 8.31
C ALA A 223 -3.19 10.14 7.32
N ASP A 224 -3.17 8.83 7.07
CA ASP A 224 -4.03 8.18 6.07
C ASP A 224 -5.39 7.75 6.66
N TYR A 225 -5.47 7.43 7.97
CA TYR A 225 -6.61 6.74 8.55
C TYR A 225 -7.32 7.49 9.67
N GLU A 226 -6.71 8.49 10.33
CA GLU A 226 -7.42 9.25 11.34
C GLU A 226 -8.33 10.32 10.72
N LEU A 227 -9.58 10.36 11.19
CA LEU A 227 -10.61 11.32 10.75
C LEU A 227 -10.28 12.79 11.07
N SER A 228 -9.20 13.08 11.81
CA SER A 228 -8.83 14.44 12.25
C SER A 228 -7.40 14.67 12.70
N PRO A 229 -6.33 14.08 12.17
CA PRO A 229 -5.04 14.68 12.39
C PRO A 229 -4.75 15.66 11.25
N SER A 230 -5.01 16.92 11.47
CA SER A 230 -4.33 17.95 10.69
C SER A 230 -2.90 18.03 11.23
N PHE A 231 -1.97 17.34 10.60
CA PHE A 231 -0.56 17.55 10.89
C PHE A 231 -0.19 19.00 10.60
N THR A 232 0.71 19.54 11.42
CA THR A 232 1.18 20.92 11.24
C THR A 232 2.20 21.00 10.10
N ALA A 233 2.35 22.19 9.50
CA ALA A 233 3.40 22.45 8.52
C ALA A 233 4.79 22.07 9.06
N GLU A 234 5.09 22.41 10.31
CA GLU A 234 6.35 22.08 10.97
C GLU A 234 6.62 20.57 11.02
N LYS A 235 5.60 19.77 11.35
CA LYS A 235 5.73 18.30 11.38
C LYS A 235 5.95 17.72 9.98
N ALA A 236 5.24 18.23 8.97
CA ALA A 236 5.39 17.80 7.59
C ALA A 236 6.77 18.18 7.02
N GLU A 237 7.25 19.40 7.30
CA GLU A 237 8.59 19.86 6.90
C GLU A 237 9.69 18.99 7.53
N GLN A 238 9.54 18.62 8.82
CA GLN A 238 10.48 17.71 9.47
C GLN A 238 10.53 16.34 8.78
N TRP A 239 9.37 15.81 8.36
CA TRP A 239 9.36 14.53 7.65
C TRP A 239 9.93 14.61 6.25
N LEU A 240 9.72 15.71 5.53
CA LEU A 240 10.37 15.96 4.24
C LEU A 240 11.90 15.91 4.37
N HIS A 241 12.47 16.71 5.27
CA HIS A 241 13.92 16.74 5.46
C HIS A 241 14.50 15.39 5.88
N ARG A 242 13.78 14.65 6.74
CA ARG A 242 14.20 13.29 7.15
C ARG A 242 14.14 12.30 6.00
N ALA A 243 13.16 12.43 5.13
CA ALA A 243 13.03 11.57 3.96
C ALA A 243 14.12 11.87 2.93
N GLU A 244 14.45 13.14 2.70
CA GLU A 244 15.59 13.56 1.87
C GLU A 244 16.89 12.93 2.38
N ASP A 245 17.22 13.16 3.65
CA ASP A 245 18.43 12.61 4.29
C ASP A 245 18.50 11.07 4.21
N PHE A 246 17.35 10.40 4.38
CA PHE A 246 17.26 8.95 4.24
C PHE A 246 17.56 8.49 2.81
N VAL A 247 16.93 9.11 1.81
CA VAL A 247 17.11 8.76 0.39
C VAL A 247 18.56 9.00 -0.02
N ASP A 248 19.13 10.16 0.29
CA ASP A 248 20.53 10.52 0.00
C ASP A 248 21.52 9.54 0.63
N THR A 249 21.26 9.13 1.87
CA THR A 249 22.11 8.15 2.58
C THR A 249 22.07 6.79 1.89
N ILE A 250 20.90 6.32 1.47
CA ILE A 250 20.80 5.06 0.73
C ILE A 250 21.49 5.16 -0.63
N GLU A 251 21.33 6.25 -1.36
CA GLU A 251 22.00 6.46 -2.65
C GLU A 251 23.52 6.44 -2.49
N ALA A 252 24.06 7.10 -1.46
CA ALA A 252 25.50 7.08 -1.16
C ALA A 252 26.00 5.65 -0.89
N ILE A 253 25.28 4.86 -0.08
CA ILE A 253 25.62 3.45 0.20
C ILE A 253 25.65 2.61 -1.10
N LEU A 254 24.69 2.82 -1.99
CA LEU A 254 24.60 2.09 -3.27
C LEU A 254 25.72 2.45 -4.23
N LEU A 255 26.13 3.72 -4.27
CA LEU A 255 27.28 4.17 -5.09
C LEU A 255 28.60 3.58 -4.61
N ASP A 256 28.82 3.54 -3.29
CA ASP A 256 30.04 2.95 -2.70
C ASP A 256 30.12 1.44 -2.94
N SER A 257 28.99 0.74 -2.98
CA SER A 257 28.90 -0.70 -3.23
C SER A 257 29.17 -1.07 -4.70
N SER A 258 29.11 -0.09 -5.60
CA SER A 258 29.31 -0.29 -7.06
C SER A 258 30.75 -0.01 -7.53
N SER A 259 31.63 0.42 -6.61
CA SER A 259 33.04 0.73 -6.88
C SER A 259 33.95 -0.41 -6.46
#